data_dd90458a816e0e1863bf667c428736d5
#
_entry.id   dd90458a816e0e1863bf667c428736d5
#
_cell.length_a   1.000
_cell.length_b   1.000
_cell.length_c   1.000
_cell.angle_alpha   90.00
_cell.angle_beta   90.00
_cell.angle_gamma   90.00
#
_symmetry.space_group_name_H-M   'P 1'
#
loop_
_entity.id
_entity.type
_entity.pdbx_description
1 polymer ?
#
loop_
_entity_poly.entity_id
_entity_poly.type
_entity_poly.pdbx_seq_one_letter_code
_entity_poly.pdbx_strand_id
1 'polypeptide(L)'
;MDLPFGPRYNIGIDVGGTNTDGVLYDCVDKRIVASVKIPTEHASYAKAIDNSLKALTASIDDNGSEVASVNISTTVSTNALLEGKGEPSNLILIGFDRYPHIVSDIEGAIGPSSVLKVRGGHTGWGKERETFDPRAVENFAKDHRGELFTVSSMYSPRNPRHETAAKEILLANGSGHVTCSHELSYSRLNSVKRTVTAYLNTSLVPLAERLIDDIGSVAKKYGLSCPVMFLRSDSALVPSEWCRRFPIEMIYSGPAASLRGACHIAGGESLDSFVAVDIGGTSTDIGRIYLGRAVFSDAGAKIGSYQTMIPSLNIMSIALGGDSRTEVCGTEDIRIGPERSVPLCMTAQDSGLQAETVIKDLLGCPDEAEGIGRSEADGSPKPLMTDDVPRTADLGKWMAMGYSYTPTDAFNTMELSEVGDPKISKAASYLKGKKAGTAGYDLAEAVAVKAHSMLESSISEYTSACGQLPRVYVGTPAKVFAKLGDNGEAEITVPRNFDVAGAVGAAVSSIELNCRVSIMHSFSDESFRSEERRVG
;
A
#
# COMPACT_ATOMS: atom_id res chain seq x y z
N MET A 1 -21.71 -32.73 22.52
CA MET A 1 -21.76 -33.00 21.05
C MET A 1 -20.78 -32.03 20.46
N ASP A 2 -19.55 -32.50 20.25
CA ASP A 2 -18.51 -31.74 19.61
C ASP A 2 -18.89 -31.64 18.14
N LEU A 3 -19.19 -30.43 17.67
CA LEU A 3 -19.30 -30.17 16.24
C LEU A 3 -17.94 -30.51 15.63
N PRO A 4 -17.87 -31.22 14.49
CA PRO A 4 -16.60 -31.47 13.83
C PRO A 4 -15.96 -30.11 13.57
N PHE A 5 -14.78 -29.90 14.15
CA PHE A 5 -14.01 -28.67 13.99
C PHE A 5 -13.84 -28.43 12.49
N GLY A 6 -14.38 -27.32 12.00
CA GLY A 6 -14.04 -26.80 10.70
C GLY A 6 -12.55 -26.43 10.64
N PRO A 7 -12.05 -25.99 9.51
CA PRO A 7 -10.64 -25.60 9.35
C PRO A 7 -10.24 -24.61 10.47
N ARG A 8 -9.08 -24.86 11.07
CA ARG A 8 -8.61 -24.18 12.29
C ARG A 8 -7.83 -22.91 12.01
N TYR A 9 -7.10 -22.87 10.88
CA TYR A 9 -6.12 -21.84 10.64
C TYR A 9 -6.50 -20.92 9.48
N ASN A 10 -6.18 -19.64 9.61
CA ASN A 10 -6.06 -18.72 8.48
C ASN A 10 -4.59 -18.40 8.23
N ILE A 11 -4.21 -18.34 6.96
CA ILE A 11 -2.93 -17.79 6.55
C ILE A 11 -3.19 -16.36 6.10
N GLY A 12 -2.52 -15.38 6.73
CA GLY A 12 -2.50 -13.99 6.29
C GLY A 12 -1.17 -13.66 5.65
N ILE A 13 -1.19 -13.03 4.48
CA ILE A 13 0.01 -12.57 3.78
C ILE A 13 -0.20 -11.10 3.41
N ASP A 14 0.75 -10.26 3.80
CA ASP A 14 0.81 -8.86 3.38
C ASP A 14 2.01 -8.65 2.46
N VAL A 15 1.71 -8.37 1.19
CA VAL A 15 2.73 -8.17 0.14
C VAL A 15 3.05 -6.68 0.04
N GLY A 16 4.03 -6.25 0.82
CA GLY A 16 4.53 -4.88 0.80
C GLY A 16 5.62 -4.65 -0.26
N GLY A 17 6.03 -3.40 -0.41
CA GLY A 17 7.08 -3.02 -1.37
C GLY A 17 8.50 -3.44 -0.95
N THR A 18 8.78 -3.60 0.35
CA THR A 18 10.09 -4.00 0.89
C THR A 18 10.09 -5.44 1.33
N ASN A 19 9.10 -5.83 2.11
CA ASN A 19 8.95 -7.17 2.67
C ASN A 19 7.55 -7.70 2.39
N THR A 20 7.46 -9.02 2.31
CA THR A 20 6.23 -9.78 2.36
C THR A 20 6.17 -10.45 3.72
N ASP A 21 5.18 -10.07 4.51
CA ASP A 21 4.94 -10.60 5.84
C ASP A 21 3.89 -11.70 5.77
N GLY A 22 4.09 -12.77 6.52
CA GLY A 22 3.13 -13.88 6.58
C GLY A 22 2.89 -14.33 8.00
N VAL A 23 1.65 -14.71 8.31
CA VAL A 23 1.27 -15.31 9.61
C VAL A 23 0.38 -16.52 9.41
N LEU A 24 0.57 -17.53 10.26
CA LEU A 24 -0.37 -18.62 10.49
C LEU A 24 -1.14 -18.28 11.77
N TYR A 25 -2.43 -18.04 11.63
CA TYR A 25 -3.31 -17.62 12.72
C TYR A 25 -4.28 -18.74 13.11
N ASP A 26 -4.27 -19.12 14.39
CA ASP A 26 -5.22 -20.06 14.98
C ASP A 26 -6.52 -19.34 15.33
N CYS A 27 -7.59 -19.64 14.58
CA CYS A 27 -8.89 -19.00 14.76
C CYS A 27 -9.63 -19.46 16.03
N VAL A 28 -9.26 -20.64 16.57
CA VAL A 28 -9.86 -21.19 17.79
C VAL A 28 -9.22 -20.57 19.02
N ASP A 29 -7.88 -20.65 19.10
CA ASP A 29 -7.12 -20.13 20.24
C ASP A 29 -6.84 -18.61 20.12
N LYS A 30 -7.22 -17.99 19.00
CA LYS A 30 -7.02 -16.55 18.68
C LYS A 30 -5.58 -16.10 18.88
N ARG A 31 -4.62 -16.85 18.35
CA ARG A 31 -3.20 -16.59 18.50
C ARG A 31 -2.43 -16.80 17.20
N ILE A 32 -1.31 -16.13 17.07
CA ILE A 32 -0.35 -16.37 16.00
C ILE A 32 0.45 -17.63 16.36
N VAL A 33 0.46 -18.61 15.46
CA VAL A 33 1.20 -19.88 15.59
C VAL A 33 2.60 -19.72 15.02
N ALA A 34 2.70 -19.09 13.84
CA ALA A 34 3.96 -18.83 13.17
C ALA A 34 3.89 -17.49 12.41
N SER A 35 5.04 -16.84 12.27
CA SER A 35 5.18 -15.64 11.44
C SER A 35 6.45 -15.71 10.64
N VAL A 36 6.45 -15.10 9.44
CA VAL A 36 7.61 -15.01 8.55
C VAL A 36 7.68 -13.61 7.95
N LYS A 37 8.90 -13.15 7.68
CA LYS A 37 9.19 -11.91 6.97
C LYS A 37 10.17 -12.21 5.84
N ILE A 38 9.75 -12.02 4.61
CA ILE A 38 10.52 -12.36 3.40
C ILE A 38 10.77 -11.06 2.61
N PRO A 39 11.99 -10.75 2.18
CA PRO A 39 12.24 -9.63 1.29
C PRO A 39 11.41 -9.75 -0.01
N THR A 40 10.76 -8.67 -0.41
CA THR A 40 9.97 -8.64 -1.65
C THR A 40 10.87 -8.31 -2.83
N GLU A 41 10.99 -9.25 -3.77
CA GLU A 41 11.64 -9.00 -5.05
C GLU A 41 10.60 -8.38 -6.00
N HIS A 42 10.79 -7.13 -6.41
CA HIS A 42 9.85 -6.42 -7.32
C HIS A 42 9.62 -7.12 -8.66
N ALA A 43 10.55 -7.99 -9.08
CA ALA A 43 10.41 -8.79 -10.29
C ALA A 43 9.45 -9.98 -10.15
N SER A 44 9.14 -10.43 -8.92
CA SER A 44 8.30 -11.62 -8.69
C SER A 44 7.67 -11.64 -7.30
N TYR A 45 6.52 -11.00 -7.16
CA TYR A 45 5.68 -11.11 -5.95
C TYR A 45 5.31 -12.56 -5.62
N ALA A 46 5.10 -13.39 -6.65
CA ALA A 46 4.77 -14.81 -6.48
C ALA A 46 5.88 -15.58 -5.74
N LYS A 47 7.16 -15.23 -5.94
CA LYS A 47 8.29 -15.86 -5.23
C LYS A 47 8.28 -15.58 -3.74
N ALA A 48 7.97 -14.34 -3.34
CA ALA A 48 7.87 -13.98 -1.93
C ALA A 48 6.69 -14.70 -1.26
N ILE A 49 5.56 -14.83 -1.95
CA ILE A 49 4.38 -15.59 -1.49
C ILE A 49 4.72 -17.09 -1.41
N ASP A 50 5.43 -17.65 -2.41
CA ASP A 50 5.88 -19.04 -2.41
C ASP A 50 6.75 -19.35 -1.17
N ASN A 51 7.74 -18.50 -0.90
CA ASN A 51 8.60 -18.63 0.27
C ASN A 51 7.81 -18.51 1.58
N SER A 52 6.85 -17.57 1.64
CA SER A 52 6.00 -17.37 2.82
C SER A 52 5.11 -18.59 3.08
N LEU A 53 4.42 -19.09 2.05
CA LEU A 53 3.58 -20.29 2.17
C LEU A 53 4.40 -21.53 2.53
N LYS A 54 5.60 -21.70 1.95
CA LYS A 54 6.51 -22.79 2.30
C LYS A 54 6.85 -22.79 3.78
N ALA A 55 7.20 -21.63 4.34
CA ALA A 55 7.59 -21.53 5.73
C ALA A 55 6.41 -21.72 6.69
N LEU A 56 5.23 -21.14 6.36
CA LEU A 56 4.04 -21.22 7.21
C LEU A 56 3.42 -22.63 7.21
N THR A 57 3.35 -23.28 6.04
CA THR A 57 2.80 -24.65 5.94
C THR A 57 3.68 -25.70 6.60
N ALA A 58 4.99 -25.46 6.74
CA ALA A 58 5.89 -26.31 7.51
C ALA A 58 5.55 -26.37 9.01
N SER A 59 4.75 -25.44 9.51
CA SER A 59 4.28 -25.36 10.91
C SER A 59 2.92 -26.06 11.13
N ILE A 60 2.38 -26.71 10.10
CA ILE A 60 1.09 -27.44 10.14
C ILE A 60 1.37 -28.92 9.96
N ASP A 61 0.90 -29.74 10.91
CA ASP A 61 1.14 -31.19 10.91
C ASP A 61 0.34 -31.97 9.84
N ASP A 62 -0.71 -31.38 9.25
CA ASP A 62 -1.67 -32.06 8.35
C ASP A 62 -1.82 -31.35 7.01
N ASN A 63 -0.89 -31.57 6.10
CA ASN A 63 -0.91 -31.22 4.65
C ASN A 63 -1.85 -30.06 4.21
N GLY A 64 -2.11 -29.08 5.10
CA GLY A 64 -2.92 -27.90 4.81
C GLY A 64 -4.45 -28.09 4.86
N SER A 65 -4.97 -29.28 5.21
CA SER A 65 -6.41 -29.53 5.28
C SER A 65 -7.12 -28.73 6.39
N GLU A 66 -6.39 -28.30 7.41
CA GLU A 66 -6.88 -27.44 8.50
C GLU A 66 -6.86 -25.93 8.17
N VAL A 67 -6.40 -25.52 6.98
CA VAL A 67 -6.40 -24.12 6.59
C VAL A 67 -7.76 -23.74 6.00
N ALA A 68 -8.41 -22.74 6.62
CA ALA A 68 -9.70 -22.22 6.20
C ALA A 68 -9.61 -21.31 4.98
N SER A 69 -8.58 -20.46 4.95
CA SER A 69 -8.35 -19.53 3.84
C SER A 69 -6.91 -19.03 3.80
N VAL A 70 -6.47 -18.63 2.61
CA VAL A 70 -5.26 -17.81 2.41
C VAL A 70 -5.74 -16.40 2.07
N ASN A 71 -5.47 -15.46 2.96
CA ASN A 71 -5.94 -14.07 2.87
C ASN A 71 -4.77 -13.17 2.51
N ILE A 72 -4.91 -12.37 1.47
CA ILE A 72 -3.82 -11.57 0.90
C ILE A 72 -4.19 -10.10 0.90
N SER A 73 -3.32 -9.28 1.46
CA SER A 73 -3.24 -7.84 1.19
C SER A 73 -2.04 -7.54 0.30
N THR A 74 -2.13 -6.51 -0.51
CA THR A 74 -1.07 -6.20 -1.47
C THR A 74 -1.06 -4.74 -1.89
N THR A 75 0.13 -4.20 -2.07
CA THR A 75 0.34 -2.86 -2.65
C THR A 75 0.49 -2.87 -4.17
N VAL A 76 0.41 -4.04 -4.82
CA VAL A 76 0.66 -4.21 -6.27
C VAL A 76 -0.24 -3.32 -7.13
N SER A 77 -1.56 -3.32 -6.87
CA SER A 77 -2.52 -2.48 -7.62
C SER A 77 -2.27 -0.99 -7.43
N THR A 78 -1.97 -0.56 -6.20
CA THR A 78 -1.65 0.84 -5.87
C THR A 78 -0.39 1.29 -6.58
N ASN A 79 0.68 0.49 -6.49
CA ASN A 79 1.97 0.81 -7.12
C ASN A 79 1.85 0.83 -8.65
N ALA A 80 1.12 -0.11 -9.25
CA ALA A 80 0.91 -0.13 -10.70
C ALA A 80 0.24 1.15 -11.20
N LEU A 81 -0.74 1.68 -10.48
CA LEU A 81 -1.39 2.94 -10.86
C LEU A 81 -0.48 4.16 -10.65
N LEU A 82 0.27 4.21 -9.54
CA LEU A 82 1.19 5.32 -9.27
C LEU A 82 2.37 5.36 -10.24
N GLU A 83 2.83 4.21 -10.71
CA GLU A 83 3.93 4.06 -11.66
C GLU A 83 3.47 4.11 -13.12
N GLY A 84 2.17 4.26 -13.39
CA GLY A 84 1.62 4.29 -14.74
C GLY A 84 1.74 2.96 -15.50
N LYS A 85 1.78 1.84 -14.78
CA LYS A 85 1.90 0.47 -15.34
C LYS A 85 0.56 -0.20 -15.68
N GLY A 86 -0.54 0.53 -15.58
CA GLY A 86 -1.84 0.06 -16.03
C GLY A 86 -1.89 -0.06 -17.55
N GLU A 87 -2.59 -1.08 -18.06
CA GLU A 87 -2.78 -1.22 -19.51
C GLU A 87 -3.82 -0.20 -20.02
N PRO A 88 -3.62 0.40 -21.20
CA PRO A 88 -4.58 1.38 -21.74
C PRO A 88 -5.92 0.73 -22.05
N SER A 89 -7.00 1.47 -21.85
CA SER A 89 -8.37 1.03 -22.13
C SER A 89 -9.04 1.99 -23.10
N ASN A 90 -9.83 1.46 -24.03
CA ASN A 90 -10.74 2.24 -24.87
C ASN A 90 -11.93 2.71 -24.05
N LEU A 91 -12.33 3.96 -24.18
CA LEU A 91 -13.43 4.55 -23.42
C LEU A 91 -14.66 4.79 -24.29
N ILE A 92 -15.82 4.29 -23.86
CA ILE A 92 -17.12 4.57 -24.48
C ILE A 92 -17.95 5.44 -23.56
N LEU A 93 -18.30 6.64 -24.01
CA LEU A 93 -19.11 7.62 -23.29
C LEU A 93 -20.50 7.73 -23.93
N ILE A 94 -21.55 7.27 -23.21
CA ILE A 94 -22.91 7.21 -23.72
C ILE A 94 -23.75 8.36 -23.12
N GLY A 95 -24.22 9.28 -23.97
CA GLY A 95 -25.09 10.38 -23.59
C GLY A 95 -24.39 11.56 -22.91
N PHE A 96 -23.06 11.72 -23.13
CA PHE A 96 -22.25 12.82 -22.61
C PHE A 96 -22.19 14.04 -23.57
N ASP A 97 -22.81 13.96 -24.75
CA ASP A 97 -22.81 14.98 -25.79
C ASP A 97 -23.18 16.38 -25.30
N ARG A 98 -24.08 16.48 -24.32
CA ARG A 98 -24.53 17.75 -23.72
C ARG A 98 -23.67 18.26 -22.57
N TYR A 99 -22.60 17.54 -22.22
CA TYR A 99 -21.77 17.82 -21.06
C TYR A 99 -20.27 17.84 -21.43
N PRO A 100 -19.88 18.75 -22.37
CA PRO A 100 -18.50 18.77 -22.86
C PRO A 100 -17.47 19.04 -21.75
N HIS A 101 -17.84 19.78 -20.71
CA HIS A 101 -16.97 19.99 -19.54
C HIS A 101 -16.70 18.69 -18.77
N ILE A 102 -17.73 17.84 -18.56
CA ILE A 102 -17.55 16.54 -17.91
C ILE A 102 -16.64 15.64 -18.75
N VAL A 103 -16.81 15.66 -20.08
CA VAL A 103 -15.94 14.91 -20.99
C VAL A 103 -14.50 15.40 -20.89
N SER A 104 -14.27 16.72 -20.89
CA SER A 104 -12.94 17.31 -20.72
C SER A 104 -12.28 16.93 -19.40
N ASP A 105 -13.06 16.92 -18.30
CA ASP A 105 -12.56 16.51 -16.98
C ASP A 105 -12.18 15.02 -16.96
N ILE A 106 -12.97 14.15 -17.62
CA ILE A 106 -12.64 12.73 -17.75
C ILE A 106 -11.39 12.54 -18.59
N GLU A 107 -11.34 13.14 -19.82
CA GLU A 107 -10.18 13.03 -20.72
C GLU A 107 -8.90 13.60 -20.07
N GLY A 108 -9.01 14.70 -19.33
CA GLY A 108 -7.90 15.27 -18.57
C GLY A 108 -7.40 14.39 -17.44
N ALA A 109 -8.30 13.62 -16.82
CA ALA A 109 -7.94 12.70 -15.74
C ALA A 109 -7.28 11.42 -16.25
N ILE A 110 -7.78 10.79 -17.31
CA ILE A 110 -7.28 9.48 -17.78
C ILE A 110 -6.09 9.58 -18.75
N GLY A 111 -5.81 10.77 -19.28
CA GLY A 111 -4.79 10.96 -20.30
C GLY A 111 -5.20 10.48 -21.70
N PRO A 112 -4.23 10.32 -22.63
CA PRO A 112 -4.53 9.91 -23.99
C PRO A 112 -5.12 8.51 -24.08
N SER A 113 -6.33 8.42 -24.59
CA SER A 113 -7.09 7.17 -24.78
C SER A 113 -7.94 7.27 -26.04
N SER A 114 -8.28 6.13 -26.61
CA SER A 114 -9.28 6.09 -27.68
C SER A 114 -10.67 6.27 -27.06
N VAL A 115 -11.37 7.33 -27.45
CA VAL A 115 -12.68 7.69 -26.89
C VAL A 115 -13.76 7.67 -27.94
N LEU A 116 -14.77 6.82 -27.77
CA LEU A 116 -15.99 6.83 -28.58
C LEU A 116 -17.13 7.52 -27.82
N LYS A 117 -17.73 8.56 -28.42
CA LYS A 117 -18.92 9.23 -27.89
C LYS A 117 -20.17 8.71 -28.60
N VAL A 118 -21.13 8.18 -27.84
CA VAL A 118 -22.33 7.52 -28.36
C VAL A 118 -23.57 8.23 -27.85
N ARG A 119 -24.57 8.39 -28.73
CA ARG A 119 -25.89 8.90 -28.31
C ARG A 119 -26.58 7.91 -27.38
N GLY A 120 -27.37 8.44 -26.44
CA GLY A 120 -28.07 7.63 -25.44
C GLY A 120 -28.15 8.33 -24.09
N GLY A 121 -28.07 7.53 -23.03
CA GLY A 121 -28.10 7.98 -21.64
C GLY A 121 -29.50 8.10 -21.06
N HIS A 122 -29.54 8.34 -19.76
CA HIS A 122 -30.76 8.41 -18.97
C HIS A 122 -30.91 9.77 -18.28
N THR A 123 -32.06 10.02 -17.71
CA THR A 123 -32.31 11.16 -16.80
C THR A 123 -31.92 10.78 -15.37
N GLY A 124 -31.85 11.74 -14.44
CA GLY A 124 -31.64 11.49 -13.02
C GLY A 124 -32.70 10.57 -12.38
N TRP A 125 -33.86 10.38 -13.02
CA TRP A 125 -34.91 9.45 -12.63
C TRP A 125 -34.79 8.06 -13.28
N GLY A 126 -33.75 7.79 -14.06
CA GLY A 126 -33.56 6.54 -14.76
C GLY A 126 -34.43 6.33 -16.00
N LYS A 127 -35.16 7.36 -16.47
CA LYS A 127 -35.88 7.30 -17.75
C LYS A 127 -34.88 7.45 -18.89
N GLU A 128 -35.05 6.67 -19.94
CA GLU A 128 -34.27 6.83 -21.17
C GLU A 128 -34.47 8.25 -21.72
N ARG A 129 -33.37 8.97 -21.94
CA ARG A 129 -33.39 10.33 -22.48
C ARG A 129 -33.29 10.34 -23.98
N GLU A 130 -32.49 9.48 -24.54
CA GLU A 130 -32.21 9.30 -25.94
C GLU A 130 -31.92 7.83 -26.23
N THR A 131 -32.38 7.35 -27.38
CA THR A 131 -32.16 5.96 -27.78
C THR A 131 -30.68 5.66 -27.99
N PHE A 132 -30.22 4.57 -27.42
CA PHE A 132 -28.86 4.08 -27.56
C PHE A 132 -28.55 3.67 -29.00
N ASP A 133 -27.36 4.04 -29.51
CA ASP A 133 -26.88 3.63 -30.83
C ASP A 133 -25.94 2.42 -30.74
N PRO A 134 -26.45 1.19 -30.94
CA PRO A 134 -25.63 -0.01 -30.82
C PRO A 134 -24.65 -0.19 -31.99
N ARG A 135 -24.95 0.38 -33.18
CA ARG A 135 -24.09 0.22 -34.37
C ARG A 135 -22.75 0.96 -34.22
N ALA A 136 -22.75 2.11 -33.58
CA ALA A 136 -21.53 2.84 -33.30
C ALA A 136 -20.57 2.03 -32.41
N VAL A 137 -21.12 1.35 -31.37
CA VAL A 137 -20.35 0.48 -30.47
C VAL A 137 -19.87 -0.77 -31.21
N GLU A 138 -20.71 -1.40 -32.02
CA GLU A 138 -20.36 -2.60 -32.79
C GLU A 138 -19.19 -2.33 -33.78
N ASN A 139 -19.23 -1.22 -34.48
CA ASN A 139 -18.16 -0.84 -35.41
C ASN A 139 -16.84 -0.59 -34.66
N PHE A 140 -16.90 0.14 -33.56
CA PHE A 140 -15.73 0.43 -32.73
C PHE A 140 -15.14 -0.86 -32.14
N ALA A 141 -15.97 -1.80 -31.70
CA ALA A 141 -15.53 -3.11 -31.20
C ALA A 141 -14.79 -3.93 -32.25
N LYS A 142 -15.23 -3.87 -33.52
CA LYS A 142 -14.57 -4.59 -34.63
C LYS A 142 -13.16 -4.07 -34.90
N ASP A 143 -12.95 -2.75 -34.77
CA ASP A 143 -11.67 -2.10 -34.99
C ASP A 143 -10.67 -2.32 -33.83
N HIS A 144 -11.17 -2.67 -32.65
CA HIS A 144 -10.40 -2.82 -31.39
C HIS A 144 -10.54 -4.21 -30.76
N ARG A 145 -10.50 -5.27 -31.56
CA ARG A 145 -10.63 -6.65 -31.08
C ARG A 145 -9.53 -7.04 -30.09
N GLY A 146 -9.90 -7.73 -29.02
CA GLY A 146 -8.97 -8.21 -28.00
C GLY A 146 -8.53 -7.12 -27.02
N GLU A 147 -8.88 -5.87 -27.27
CA GLU A 147 -8.51 -4.75 -26.41
C GLU A 147 -9.45 -4.60 -25.20
N LEU A 148 -9.02 -3.78 -24.23
CA LEU A 148 -9.75 -3.48 -23.02
C LEU A 148 -10.72 -2.33 -23.25
N PHE A 149 -11.90 -2.39 -22.60
CA PHE A 149 -12.92 -1.35 -22.73
C PHE A 149 -13.48 -0.91 -21.38
N THR A 150 -13.67 0.41 -21.28
CA THR A 150 -14.43 1.05 -20.21
C THR A 150 -15.70 1.67 -20.79
N VAL A 151 -16.85 1.38 -20.22
CA VAL A 151 -18.13 1.92 -20.65
C VAL A 151 -18.72 2.78 -19.54
N SER A 152 -19.07 4.03 -19.87
CA SER A 152 -19.74 4.95 -18.95
C SER A 152 -20.94 5.62 -19.63
N SER A 153 -22.09 5.61 -18.94
CA SER A 153 -23.30 6.24 -19.42
C SER A 153 -23.83 7.27 -18.42
N MET A 154 -24.39 8.35 -18.93
CA MET A 154 -25.04 9.36 -18.07
C MET A 154 -26.16 8.71 -17.24
N TYR A 155 -26.09 8.90 -15.92
CA TYR A 155 -27.02 8.35 -14.92
C TYR A 155 -27.13 6.80 -14.91
N SER A 156 -26.11 6.08 -15.33
CA SER A 156 -26.11 4.61 -15.31
C SER A 156 -26.33 3.98 -13.93
N PRO A 157 -25.98 4.59 -12.76
CA PRO A 157 -26.37 4.04 -11.47
C PRO A 157 -27.89 4.02 -11.22
N ARG A 158 -28.67 4.80 -11.97
CA ARG A 158 -30.14 4.79 -11.94
C ARG A 158 -30.75 3.81 -12.93
N ASN A 159 -30.09 3.66 -14.09
CA ASN A 159 -30.48 2.71 -15.11
C ASN A 159 -29.26 2.28 -15.94
N PRO A 160 -28.73 1.07 -15.72
CA PRO A 160 -27.52 0.60 -16.36
C PRO A 160 -27.72 0.05 -17.78
N ARG A 161 -28.95 0.05 -18.33
CA ARG A 161 -29.31 -0.65 -19.58
C ARG A 161 -28.36 -0.36 -20.74
N HIS A 162 -27.96 0.91 -20.95
CA HIS A 162 -27.09 1.26 -22.07
C HIS A 162 -25.65 0.76 -21.87
N GLU A 163 -25.13 0.80 -20.64
CA GLU A 163 -23.81 0.21 -20.36
C GLU A 163 -23.84 -1.31 -20.53
N THR A 164 -24.90 -1.97 -20.05
CA THR A 164 -25.05 -3.42 -20.17
C THR A 164 -25.15 -3.83 -21.65
N ALA A 165 -25.97 -3.13 -22.44
CA ALA A 165 -26.09 -3.40 -23.88
C ALA A 165 -24.76 -3.17 -24.62
N ALA A 166 -24.04 -2.10 -24.31
CA ALA A 166 -22.71 -1.84 -24.88
C ALA A 166 -21.72 -2.96 -24.50
N LYS A 167 -21.71 -3.40 -23.23
CA LYS A 167 -20.87 -4.51 -22.77
C LYS A 167 -21.16 -5.82 -23.52
N GLU A 168 -22.42 -6.16 -23.71
CA GLU A 168 -22.83 -7.36 -24.46
C GLU A 168 -22.31 -7.31 -25.91
N ILE A 169 -22.44 -6.14 -26.59
CA ILE A 169 -21.95 -5.95 -27.95
C ILE A 169 -20.43 -6.11 -28.00
N LEU A 170 -19.70 -5.46 -27.08
CA LEU A 170 -18.24 -5.54 -27.01
C LEU A 170 -17.76 -6.98 -26.84
N LEU A 171 -18.31 -7.71 -25.86
CA LEU A 171 -17.95 -9.10 -25.60
C LEU A 171 -18.29 -10.02 -26.80
N ALA A 172 -19.44 -9.81 -27.45
CA ALA A 172 -19.84 -10.57 -28.65
C ALA A 172 -18.89 -10.32 -29.84
N ASN A 173 -18.20 -9.17 -29.89
CA ASN A 173 -17.22 -8.85 -30.93
C ASN A 173 -15.77 -9.19 -30.54
N GLY A 174 -15.56 -9.89 -29.41
CA GLY A 174 -14.26 -10.43 -29.01
C GLY A 174 -13.38 -9.43 -28.29
N SER A 175 -13.96 -8.48 -27.52
CA SER A 175 -13.22 -7.62 -26.58
C SER A 175 -12.58 -8.46 -25.47
N GLY A 176 -11.43 -8.04 -24.98
CA GLY A 176 -10.72 -8.72 -23.89
C GLY A 176 -11.47 -8.63 -22.57
N HIS A 177 -11.56 -7.44 -22.00
CA HIS A 177 -12.32 -7.18 -20.76
C HIS A 177 -13.13 -5.87 -20.90
N VAL A 178 -14.29 -5.84 -20.24
CA VAL A 178 -15.19 -4.68 -20.25
C VAL A 178 -15.64 -4.34 -18.84
N THR A 179 -15.27 -3.18 -18.33
CA THR A 179 -15.79 -2.61 -17.08
C THR A 179 -16.86 -1.56 -17.36
N CYS A 180 -18.03 -1.72 -16.76
CA CYS A 180 -19.08 -0.70 -16.78
C CYS A 180 -19.02 0.19 -15.54
N SER A 181 -19.20 1.50 -15.72
CA SER A 181 -19.05 2.47 -14.63
C SER A 181 -20.10 2.30 -13.51
N HIS A 182 -21.29 1.78 -13.81
CA HIS A 182 -22.32 1.51 -12.79
C HIS A 182 -21.92 0.38 -11.82
N GLU A 183 -21.08 -0.56 -12.26
CA GLU A 183 -20.60 -1.69 -11.44
C GLU A 183 -19.75 -1.23 -10.24
N LEU A 184 -19.09 -0.06 -10.36
CA LEU A 184 -18.20 0.54 -9.37
C LEU A 184 -18.71 1.90 -8.85
N SER A 185 -20.00 2.17 -8.99
CA SER A 185 -20.60 3.47 -8.62
C SER A 185 -20.94 3.59 -7.14
N TYR A 186 -21.12 2.46 -6.44
CA TYR A 186 -21.62 2.42 -5.06
C TYR A 186 -22.87 3.30 -4.88
N SER A 187 -23.76 3.27 -5.86
CA SER A 187 -24.99 4.09 -5.94
C SER A 187 -24.77 5.61 -5.97
N ARG A 188 -23.55 6.08 -6.22
CA ARG A 188 -23.22 7.50 -6.37
C ARG A 188 -23.32 7.94 -7.83
N LEU A 189 -23.77 9.18 -8.08
CA LEU A 189 -24.04 9.68 -9.43
C LEU A 189 -22.85 10.35 -10.11
N ASN A 190 -21.81 10.74 -9.37
CA ASN A 190 -20.66 11.48 -9.91
C ASN A 190 -20.06 10.83 -11.15
N SER A 191 -20.34 11.41 -12.33
CA SER A 191 -19.97 10.84 -13.62
C SER A 191 -18.46 10.80 -13.85
N VAL A 192 -17.73 11.86 -13.44
CA VAL A 192 -16.27 11.91 -13.61
C VAL A 192 -15.60 10.82 -12.76
N LYS A 193 -15.83 10.86 -11.45
CA LYS A 193 -15.22 9.88 -10.52
C LYS A 193 -15.56 8.44 -10.92
N ARG A 194 -16.81 8.18 -11.27
CA ARG A 194 -17.29 6.86 -11.67
C ARG A 194 -16.58 6.36 -12.93
N THR A 195 -16.47 7.21 -13.95
CA THR A 195 -15.81 6.86 -15.21
C THR A 195 -14.31 6.63 -14.99
N VAL A 196 -13.65 7.51 -14.26
CA VAL A 196 -12.23 7.36 -13.90
C VAL A 196 -12.00 6.08 -13.10
N THR A 197 -12.85 5.78 -12.10
CA THR A 197 -12.75 4.54 -11.32
C THR A 197 -12.86 3.30 -12.22
N ALA A 198 -13.83 3.28 -13.14
CA ALA A 198 -13.99 2.17 -14.07
C ALA A 198 -12.81 2.04 -15.04
N TYR A 199 -12.25 3.16 -15.51
CA TYR A 199 -11.08 3.18 -16.37
C TYR A 199 -9.84 2.60 -15.66
N LEU A 200 -9.57 3.07 -14.44
CA LEU A 200 -8.47 2.54 -13.62
C LEU A 200 -8.67 1.07 -13.29
N ASN A 201 -9.92 0.63 -13.05
CA ASN A 201 -10.22 -0.79 -12.88
C ASN A 201 -9.82 -1.60 -14.11
N THR A 202 -10.31 -1.17 -15.28
CA THR A 202 -10.04 -1.88 -16.52
C THR A 202 -8.54 -2.00 -16.78
N SER A 203 -7.78 -0.94 -16.52
CA SER A 203 -6.33 -0.92 -16.73
C SER A 203 -5.56 -1.88 -15.82
N LEU A 204 -6.11 -2.24 -14.67
CA LEU A 204 -5.50 -3.16 -13.70
C LEU A 204 -5.84 -4.63 -13.94
N VAL A 205 -6.89 -4.95 -14.72
CA VAL A 205 -7.38 -6.33 -14.90
C VAL A 205 -6.28 -7.30 -15.34
N PRO A 206 -5.47 -7.02 -16.38
CA PRO A 206 -4.46 -7.98 -16.83
C PRO A 206 -3.38 -8.26 -15.79
N LEU A 207 -3.02 -7.24 -14.98
CA LEU A 207 -2.08 -7.39 -13.88
C LEU A 207 -2.65 -8.27 -12.77
N ALA A 208 -3.90 -8.02 -12.40
CA ALA A 208 -4.59 -8.77 -11.35
C ALA A 208 -4.80 -10.24 -11.75
N GLU A 209 -5.17 -10.51 -12.99
CA GLU A 209 -5.32 -11.89 -13.49
C GLU A 209 -4.02 -12.68 -13.34
N ARG A 210 -2.89 -12.12 -13.80
CA ARG A 210 -1.58 -12.74 -13.65
C ARG A 210 -1.23 -13.02 -12.19
N LEU A 211 -1.40 -12.02 -11.32
CA LEU A 211 -1.12 -12.15 -9.89
C LEU A 211 -1.97 -13.24 -9.23
N ILE A 212 -3.27 -13.30 -9.53
CA ILE A 212 -4.20 -14.27 -8.96
C ILE A 212 -3.88 -15.69 -9.44
N ASP A 213 -3.53 -15.85 -10.71
CA ASP A 213 -3.14 -17.16 -11.27
C ASP A 213 -1.84 -17.68 -10.64
N ASP A 214 -0.85 -16.81 -10.49
CA ASP A 214 0.41 -17.13 -9.83
C ASP A 214 0.18 -17.58 -8.38
N ILE A 215 -0.60 -16.83 -7.61
CA ILE A 215 -0.92 -17.15 -6.21
C ILE A 215 -1.70 -18.47 -6.12
N GLY A 216 -2.70 -18.66 -6.97
CA GLY A 216 -3.48 -19.90 -7.02
C GLY A 216 -2.62 -21.13 -7.34
N SER A 217 -1.63 -20.97 -8.22
CA SER A 217 -0.67 -22.02 -8.56
C SER A 217 0.25 -22.35 -7.39
N VAL A 218 0.74 -21.31 -6.69
CA VAL A 218 1.56 -21.49 -5.49
C VAL A 218 0.78 -22.15 -4.35
N ALA A 219 -0.46 -21.74 -4.08
CA ALA A 219 -1.30 -22.36 -3.04
C ALA A 219 -1.51 -23.85 -3.30
N LYS A 220 -1.81 -24.24 -4.53
CA LYS A 220 -1.96 -25.65 -4.95
C LYS A 220 -0.67 -26.46 -4.75
N LYS A 221 0.50 -25.88 -4.99
CA LYS A 221 1.82 -26.53 -4.80
C LYS A 221 2.01 -27.00 -3.35
N TYR A 222 1.45 -26.29 -2.38
CA TYR A 222 1.49 -26.67 -0.95
C TYR A 222 0.26 -27.42 -0.46
N GLY A 223 -0.53 -28.01 -1.37
CA GLY A 223 -1.70 -28.81 -1.02
C GLY A 223 -2.87 -28.01 -0.42
N LEU A 224 -2.83 -26.68 -0.51
CA LEU A 224 -3.90 -25.83 -0.01
C LEU A 224 -5.09 -25.87 -0.98
N SER A 225 -6.19 -26.47 -0.53
CA SER A 225 -7.47 -26.55 -1.27
C SER A 225 -8.48 -25.48 -0.83
N CYS A 226 -8.12 -24.68 0.18
CA CYS A 226 -8.95 -23.59 0.69
C CYS A 226 -9.02 -22.40 -0.29
N PRO A 227 -10.02 -21.52 -0.15
CA PRO A 227 -10.12 -20.33 -0.98
C PRO A 227 -8.97 -19.35 -0.73
N VAL A 228 -8.48 -18.75 -1.82
CA VAL A 228 -7.62 -17.58 -1.79
C VAL A 228 -8.51 -16.34 -1.79
N MET A 229 -8.38 -15.54 -0.76
CA MET A 229 -9.15 -14.32 -0.52
C MET A 229 -8.25 -13.09 -0.59
N PHE A 230 -8.79 -11.97 -1.01
CA PHE A 230 -8.06 -10.71 -1.08
C PHE A 230 -8.72 -9.66 -0.20
N LEU A 231 -7.90 -8.84 0.41
CA LEU A 231 -8.37 -7.69 1.17
C LEU A 231 -8.69 -6.52 0.23
N ARG A 232 -9.81 -5.87 0.51
CA ARG A 232 -10.18 -4.59 -0.11
C ARG A 232 -9.67 -3.41 0.73
N SER A 233 -9.75 -2.22 0.12
CA SER A 233 -9.42 -0.94 0.78
C SER A 233 -10.28 -0.60 2.01
N ASP A 234 -11.38 -1.29 2.21
CA ASP A 234 -12.26 -1.17 3.40
C ASP A 234 -12.03 -2.28 4.44
N SER A 235 -10.95 -3.05 4.32
CA SER A 235 -10.58 -4.21 5.13
C SER A 235 -11.48 -5.44 5.04
N ALA A 236 -12.45 -5.48 4.15
CA ALA A 236 -13.26 -6.66 3.91
C ALA A 236 -12.54 -7.67 3.00
N LEU A 237 -12.79 -8.98 3.23
CA LEU A 237 -12.30 -10.04 2.36
C LEU A 237 -13.26 -10.31 1.20
N VAL A 238 -12.71 -10.53 0.02
CA VAL A 238 -13.43 -10.95 -1.17
C VAL A 238 -12.69 -12.12 -1.85
N PRO A 239 -13.40 -13.01 -2.55
CA PRO A 239 -12.76 -14.10 -3.26
C PRO A 239 -11.96 -13.61 -4.48
N SER A 240 -10.98 -14.41 -4.92
CA SER A 240 -10.12 -14.11 -6.07
C SER A 240 -10.90 -13.74 -7.34
N GLU A 241 -12.03 -14.39 -7.60
CA GLU A 241 -12.87 -14.09 -8.76
C GLU A 241 -13.48 -12.68 -8.72
N TRP A 242 -13.73 -12.14 -7.53
CA TRP A 242 -14.12 -10.74 -7.37
C TRP A 242 -12.98 -9.79 -7.76
N CYS A 243 -11.76 -10.10 -7.32
CA CYS A 243 -10.58 -9.31 -7.63
C CYS A 243 -10.20 -9.35 -9.11
N ARG A 244 -10.42 -10.46 -9.80
CA ARG A 244 -10.28 -10.53 -11.28
C ARG A 244 -11.14 -9.49 -11.98
N ARG A 245 -12.36 -9.29 -11.48
CA ARG A 245 -13.33 -8.35 -12.05
C ARG A 245 -13.12 -6.92 -11.58
N PHE A 246 -12.77 -6.74 -10.31
CA PHE A 246 -12.67 -5.43 -9.66
C PHE A 246 -11.34 -5.21 -8.93
N PRO A 247 -10.19 -5.31 -9.64
CA PRO A 247 -8.87 -5.14 -9.04
C PRO A 247 -8.65 -3.77 -8.40
N ILE A 248 -9.38 -2.74 -8.80
CA ILE A 248 -9.32 -1.41 -8.20
C ILE A 248 -9.73 -1.43 -6.71
N GLU A 249 -10.52 -2.40 -6.26
CA GLU A 249 -10.91 -2.51 -4.85
C GLU A 249 -9.78 -2.98 -3.94
N MET A 250 -8.68 -3.52 -4.48
CA MET A 250 -7.49 -3.92 -3.73
C MET A 250 -6.53 -2.74 -3.44
N ILE A 251 -6.80 -1.55 -3.98
CA ILE A 251 -5.96 -0.38 -3.67
C ILE A 251 -6.00 -0.09 -2.17
N TYR A 252 -4.85 0.30 -1.59
CA TYR A 252 -4.72 0.52 -0.14
C TYR A 252 -5.11 -0.68 0.74
N SER A 253 -5.12 -1.90 0.20
CA SER A 253 -5.39 -3.10 1.02
C SER A 253 -4.29 -3.34 2.05
N GLY A 254 -3.02 -3.02 1.77
CA GLY A 254 -1.92 -3.09 2.72
C GLY A 254 -2.16 -2.20 3.96
N PRO A 255 -2.32 -0.87 3.80
CA PRO A 255 -2.69 0.02 4.90
C PRO A 255 -3.97 -0.40 5.63
N ALA A 256 -4.99 -0.90 4.93
CA ALA A 256 -6.21 -1.40 5.54
C ALA A 256 -5.96 -2.66 6.40
N ALA A 257 -5.09 -3.57 5.92
CA ALA A 257 -4.65 -4.73 6.67
C ALA A 257 -3.90 -4.32 7.94
N SER A 258 -2.95 -3.39 7.83
CA SER A 258 -2.17 -2.90 8.98
C SER A 258 -3.05 -2.27 10.05
N LEU A 259 -4.04 -1.45 9.68
CA LEU A 259 -4.99 -0.89 10.63
C LEU A 259 -5.84 -1.99 11.29
N ARG A 260 -6.30 -2.98 10.52
CA ARG A 260 -7.07 -4.12 11.05
C ARG A 260 -6.22 -4.95 12.01
N GLY A 261 -4.96 -5.20 11.65
CA GLY A 261 -3.99 -5.90 12.49
C GLY A 261 -3.67 -5.12 13.77
N ALA A 262 -3.38 -3.83 13.66
CA ALA A 262 -3.17 -2.96 14.82
C ALA A 262 -4.37 -2.99 15.77
N CYS A 263 -5.60 -2.93 15.25
CA CYS A 263 -6.81 -3.05 16.04
C CYS A 263 -6.91 -4.40 16.76
N HIS A 264 -6.57 -5.49 16.08
CA HIS A 264 -6.63 -6.83 16.66
C HIS A 264 -5.59 -7.05 17.76
N ILE A 265 -4.31 -6.67 17.49
CA ILE A 265 -3.22 -6.88 18.45
C ILE A 265 -3.28 -5.90 19.61
N ALA A 266 -3.78 -4.68 19.42
CA ALA A 266 -4.01 -3.71 20.50
C ALA A 266 -5.26 -4.02 21.34
N GLY A 267 -6.22 -4.76 20.81
CA GLY A 267 -7.40 -5.22 21.57
C GLY A 267 -7.04 -6.05 22.82
N GLY A 268 -5.87 -6.72 22.81
CA GLY A 268 -5.28 -7.35 23.99
C GLY A 268 -4.82 -6.36 25.07
N GLU A 269 -4.64 -5.08 24.71
CA GLU A 269 -4.25 -3.96 25.60
C GLU A 269 -5.47 -3.16 26.08
N SER A 270 -6.70 -3.61 25.78
CA SER A 270 -7.98 -2.95 26.13
C SER A 270 -8.16 -1.55 25.57
N LEU A 271 -7.55 -1.24 24.43
CA LEU A 271 -7.68 0.04 23.74
C LEU A 271 -8.78 0.00 22.68
N ASP A 272 -9.88 0.73 22.91
CA ASP A 272 -11.03 0.80 21.99
C ASP A 272 -10.88 1.92 20.94
N SER A 273 -10.18 2.99 21.28
CA SER A 273 -10.04 4.16 20.41
C SER A 273 -8.62 4.71 20.49
N PHE A 274 -7.95 4.77 19.33
CA PHE A 274 -6.55 5.17 19.25
C PHE A 274 -6.17 5.59 17.81
N VAL A 275 -5.01 6.17 17.65
CA VAL A 275 -4.38 6.39 16.35
C VAL A 275 -3.39 5.26 16.10
N ALA A 276 -3.65 4.47 15.06
CA ALA A 276 -2.70 3.48 14.58
C ALA A 276 -1.70 4.16 13.63
N VAL A 277 -0.42 3.87 13.82
CA VAL A 277 0.69 4.38 13.01
C VAL A 277 1.49 3.19 12.53
N ASP A 278 1.36 2.84 11.26
CA ASP A 278 2.14 1.78 10.62
C ASP A 278 3.37 2.37 9.96
N ILE A 279 4.52 2.13 10.55
CA ILE A 279 5.80 2.66 10.09
C ILE A 279 6.53 1.58 9.30
N GLY A 280 6.49 1.70 7.98
CA GLY A 280 7.15 0.78 7.07
C GLY A 280 8.58 1.20 6.68
N GLY A 281 9.14 0.48 5.72
CA GLY A 281 10.42 0.87 5.10
C GLY A 281 10.26 2.08 4.18
N THR A 282 9.15 2.17 3.44
CA THR A 282 8.94 3.18 2.38
C THR A 282 8.03 4.32 2.82
N SER A 283 6.95 4.02 3.53
CA SER A 283 5.91 4.96 3.94
C SER A 283 5.47 4.70 5.36
N THR A 284 4.80 5.68 5.92
CA THR A 284 4.08 5.56 7.19
C THR A 284 2.61 5.85 6.94
N ASP A 285 1.74 4.95 7.41
CA ASP A 285 0.31 5.04 7.29
C ASP A 285 -0.30 5.37 8.66
N ILE A 286 -1.07 6.45 8.73
CA ILE A 286 -1.72 6.95 9.95
C ILE A 286 -3.22 6.79 9.78
N GLY A 287 -3.85 6.06 10.69
CA GLY A 287 -5.29 5.82 10.66
C GLY A 287 -5.91 5.82 12.04
N ARG A 288 -7.20 6.09 12.11
CA ARG A 288 -7.94 6.14 13.37
C ARG A 288 -8.77 4.87 13.57
N ILE A 289 -8.64 4.30 14.75
CA ILE A 289 -9.57 3.31 15.30
C ILE A 289 -10.51 4.03 16.26
N TYR A 290 -11.80 3.75 16.15
CA TYR A 290 -12.83 4.28 17.02
C TYR A 290 -13.81 3.18 17.40
N LEU A 291 -13.96 2.90 18.70
CA LEU A 291 -14.76 1.81 19.25
C LEU A 291 -14.44 0.45 18.58
N GLY A 292 -13.14 0.14 18.47
CA GLY A 292 -12.65 -1.11 17.89
C GLY A 292 -12.82 -1.24 16.39
N ARG A 293 -13.11 -0.15 15.65
CA ARG A 293 -13.29 -0.16 14.20
C ARG A 293 -12.50 0.94 13.52
N ALA A 294 -11.93 0.62 12.37
CA ALA A 294 -11.27 1.60 11.54
C ALA A 294 -12.29 2.61 10.94
N VAL A 295 -11.94 3.88 10.94
CA VAL A 295 -12.81 4.96 10.45
C VAL A 295 -12.74 5.01 8.93
N PHE A 296 -13.90 5.16 8.28
CA PHE A 296 -14.01 5.26 6.82
C PHE A 296 -13.81 6.69 6.30
N SER A 297 -13.31 6.79 5.08
CA SER A 297 -13.25 8.03 4.32
C SER A 297 -14.57 8.26 3.56
N ASP A 298 -15.22 9.39 3.78
CA ASP A 298 -16.43 9.78 3.01
C ASP A 298 -16.12 10.11 1.54
N ALA A 299 -14.89 10.56 1.27
CA ALA A 299 -14.47 10.95 -0.07
C ALA A 299 -14.19 9.75 -1.00
N GLY A 300 -13.95 8.56 -0.44
CA GLY A 300 -13.41 7.39 -1.15
C GLY A 300 -11.89 7.43 -1.28
N ALA A 301 -11.32 6.39 -1.89
CA ALA A 301 -9.87 6.29 -2.09
C ALA A 301 -9.36 7.33 -3.09
N LYS A 302 -8.21 7.96 -2.78
CA LYS A 302 -7.51 8.86 -3.69
C LYS A 302 -6.16 8.23 -4.08
N ILE A 303 -5.90 8.09 -5.39
CA ILE A 303 -4.65 7.52 -5.91
C ILE A 303 -3.95 8.57 -6.77
N GLY A 304 -2.80 9.05 -6.33
CA GLY A 304 -2.13 10.17 -6.99
C GLY A 304 -3.05 11.38 -7.08
N SER A 305 -3.33 11.84 -8.29
CA SER A 305 -4.31 12.92 -8.55
C SER A 305 -5.76 12.44 -8.64
N TYR A 306 -6.01 11.13 -8.72
CA TYR A 306 -7.34 10.57 -9.00
C TYR A 306 -8.16 10.33 -7.74
N GLN A 307 -9.33 10.95 -7.68
CA GLN A 307 -10.34 10.66 -6.67
C GLN A 307 -11.28 9.57 -7.19
N THR A 308 -11.33 8.42 -6.54
CA THR A 308 -12.15 7.27 -6.97
C THR A 308 -13.49 7.18 -6.22
N MET A 309 -14.34 6.26 -6.67
CA MET A 309 -15.57 5.88 -5.98
C MET A 309 -15.37 4.78 -4.93
N ILE A 310 -14.17 4.19 -4.87
CA ILE A 310 -13.88 3.03 -4.03
C ILE A 310 -13.97 3.41 -2.55
N PRO A 311 -14.78 2.72 -1.75
CA PRO A 311 -14.76 2.89 -0.30
C PRO A 311 -13.37 2.59 0.25
N SER A 312 -12.86 3.43 1.14
CA SER A 312 -11.57 3.19 1.79
C SER A 312 -11.62 3.63 3.25
N LEU A 313 -10.68 3.14 4.02
CA LEU A 313 -10.45 3.66 5.35
C LEU A 313 -9.89 5.09 5.25
N ASN A 314 -10.12 5.87 6.30
CA ASN A 314 -9.53 7.20 6.42
C ASN A 314 -8.08 7.06 6.89
N ILE A 315 -7.17 7.02 5.91
CA ILE A 315 -5.73 6.82 6.12
C ILE A 315 -4.98 8.00 5.51
N MET A 316 -4.04 8.55 6.26
CA MET A 316 -3.04 9.47 5.76
C MET A 316 -1.73 8.70 5.56
N SER A 317 -1.25 8.63 4.33
CA SER A 317 0.06 8.05 4.01
C SER A 317 1.07 9.17 3.80
N ILE A 318 2.22 9.05 4.45
CA ILE A 318 3.36 9.96 4.26
C ILE A 318 4.57 9.19 3.75
N ALA A 319 5.37 9.84 2.91
CA ALA A 319 6.60 9.28 2.34
C ALA A 319 7.75 9.35 3.35
N LEU A 320 7.56 8.69 4.50
CA LEU A 320 8.52 8.55 5.57
C LEU A 320 8.56 7.08 6.00
N GLY A 321 9.73 6.48 5.93
CA GLY A 321 9.98 5.12 6.41
C GLY A 321 11.45 4.89 6.69
N GLY A 322 11.80 3.71 7.17
CA GLY A 322 13.19 3.35 7.48
C GLY A 322 14.13 3.43 6.27
N ASP A 323 13.61 3.19 5.06
CA ASP A 323 14.33 3.15 3.79
C ASP A 323 14.20 4.47 2.98
N SER A 324 13.69 5.54 3.59
CA SER A 324 13.59 6.85 2.92
C SER A 324 14.99 7.38 2.61
N ARG A 325 15.24 7.73 1.35
CA ARG A 325 16.51 8.32 0.95
C ARG A 325 16.76 9.60 1.74
N THR A 326 17.94 9.68 2.36
CA THR A 326 18.32 10.83 3.18
C THR A 326 19.46 11.59 2.52
N GLU A 327 19.19 12.86 2.19
CA GLU A 327 20.16 13.80 1.68
C GLU A 327 20.60 14.76 2.80
N VAL A 328 21.91 14.92 2.91
CA VAL A 328 22.53 15.77 3.93
C VAL A 328 23.41 16.79 3.20
N CYS A 329 22.99 18.05 3.23
CA CYS A 329 23.76 19.19 2.71
C CYS A 329 24.46 19.98 3.83
N GLY A 330 24.12 19.69 5.09
CA GLY A 330 24.63 20.27 6.33
C GLY A 330 23.84 19.72 7.50
N THR A 331 24.22 20.04 8.74
CA THR A 331 23.52 19.55 9.94
C THR A 331 22.09 20.08 10.07
N GLU A 332 21.80 21.25 9.50
CA GLU A 332 20.47 21.86 9.50
C GLU A 332 19.68 21.60 8.19
N ASP A 333 20.33 21.22 7.10
CA ASP A 333 19.68 20.91 5.82
C ASP A 333 19.68 19.40 5.58
N ILE A 334 18.78 18.72 6.28
CA ILE A 334 18.52 17.28 6.15
C ILE A 334 17.16 17.09 5.49
N ARG A 335 17.15 16.35 4.36
CA ARG A 335 15.94 15.98 3.62
C ARG A 335 15.76 14.46 3.68
N ILE A 336 14.57 14.01 4.06
CA ILE A 336 14.20 12.60 4.16
C ILE A 336 13.04 12.35 3.20
N GLY A 337 13.23 11.41 2.25
CA GLY A 337 12.26 11.08 1.21
C GLY A 337 12.06 12.22 0.19
N PRO A 338 11.01 12.14 -0.66
CA PRO A 338 10.01 11.04 -0.74
C PRO A 338 10.54 9.78 -1.41
N GLU A 339 11.74 9.80 -1.99
CA GLU A 339 12.33 8.66 -2.68
C GLU A 339 12.74 7.57 -1.71
N ARG A 340 12.50 6.32 -2.10
CA ARG A 340 13.02 5.14 -1.41
C ARG A 340 14.41 4.79 -1.91
N SER A 341 15.24 4.25 -1.03
CA SER A 341 16.52 3.64 -1.36
C SER A 341 16.76 2.41 -0.50
N VAL A 342 17.64 1.51 -0.93
CA VAL A 342 18.08 0.42 -0.06
C VAL A 342 19.07 1.00 0.96
N PRO A 343 18.90 0.73 2.28
CA PRO A 343 19.83 1.17 3.30
C PRO A 343 21.24 0.66 3.05
N LEU A 344 22.26 1.47 3.33
CA LEU A 344 23.67 1.06 3.15
C LEU A 344 24.04 -0.15 3.99
N CYS A 345 23.44 -0.34 5.15
CA CYS A 345 23.67 -1.52 5.99
C CYS A 345 23.30 -2.85 5.34
N MET A 346 22.49 -2.84 4.27
CA MET A 346 22.09 -4.05 3.53
C MET A 346 23.12 -4.48 2.47
N THR A 347 24.07 -3.63 2.12
CA THR A 347 25.02 -3.86 1.01
C THR A 347 25.81 -5.16 1.13
N ALA A 348 26.25 -5.53 2.31
CA ALA A 348 27.00 -6.78 2.51
C ALA A 348 26.13 -8.00 2.27
N GLN A 349 24.92 -8.00 2.81
CA GLN A 349 23.97 -9.10 2.68
C GLN A 349 23.53 -9.29 1.22
N ASP A 350 23.20 -8.20 0.52
CA ASP A 350 22.67 -8.26 -0.84
C ASP A 350 23.76 -8.56 -1.88
N SER A 351 24.98 -8.08 -1.65
CA SER A 351 26.13 -8.32 -2.57
C SER A 351 26.88 -9.61 -2.30
N GLY A 352 26.65 -10.25 -1.14
CA GLY A 352 27.44 -11.41 -0.67
C GLY A 352 28.87 -11.07 -0.28
N LEU A 353 29.21 -9.78 -0.15
CA LEU A 353 30.54 -9.32 0.28
C LEU A 353 30.65 -9.33 1.82
N GLN A 354 31.90 -9.42 2.31
CA GLN A 354 32.14 -9.21 3.73
C GLN A 354 31.95 -7.72 4.09
N ALA A 355 31.44 -7.44 5.29
CA ALA A 355 31.19 -6.08 5.76
C ALA A 355 32.45 -5.21 5.72
N GLU A 356 33.62 -5.78 6.09
CA GLU A 356 34.90 -5.11 6.06
C GLU A 356 35.29 -4.64 4.65
N THR A 357 34.94 -5.42 3.61
CA THR A 357 35.15 -5.03 2.21
C THR A 357 34.28 -3.84 1.84
N VAL A 358 33.01 -3.86 2.24
CA VAL A 358 32.08 -2.75 1.98
C VAL A 358 32.55 -1.48 2.71
N ILE A 359 32.98 -1.60 3.96
CA ILE A 359 33.50 -0.49 4.76
C ILE A 359 34.78 0.10 4.13
N LYS A 360 35.71 -0.74 3.67
CA LYS A 360 36.90 -0.29 2.95
C LYS A 360 36.54 0.47 1.68
N ASP A 361 35.61 -0.02 0.92
CA ASP A 361 35.08 0.67 -0.29
C ASP A 361 34.47 2.04 0.08
N LEU A 362 33.66 2.11 1.16
CA LEU A 362 33.04 3.35 1.62
C LEU A 362 34.08 4.38 2.09
N LEU A 363 35.05 3.95 2.89
CA LEU A 363 36.04 4.85 3.50
C LEU A 363 37.24 5.12 2.59
N GLY A 364 37.48 4.32 1.55
CA GLY A 364 38.58 4.50 0.60
C GLY A 364 39.96 4.16 1.16
N CYS A 365 40.07 3.45 2.30
CA CYS A 365 41.33 3.09 2.95
C CYS A 365 41.34 1.68 3.50
N PRO A 366 42.50 0.94 3.36
CA PRO A 366 42.62 -0.42 3.89
C PRO A 366 42.66 -0.53 5.42
N ASP A 367 43.14 0.49 6.13
CA ASP A 367 43.56 0.38 7.54
C ASP A 367 42.63 1.09 8.56
N GLU A 368 41.63 1.83 8.13
CA GLU A 368 40.73 2.56 9.05
C GLU A 368 39.59 1.69 9.65
N ALA A 369 39.38 0.49 9.15
CA ALA A 369 38.31 -0.39 9.62
C ALA A 369 38.52 -0.92 11.06
N GLU A 370 39.76 -0.95 11.56
CA GLU A 370 40.10 -1.40 12.92
C GLU A 370 39.88 -0.33 14.00
N GLY A 371 39.69 0.95 13.62
CA GLY A 371 39.60 2.09 14.55
C GLY A 371 38.17 2.46 15.00
N ILE A 372 37.13 1.78 14.51
CA ILE A 372 35.71 2.08 14.88
C ILE A 372 35.34 1.26 16.14
N GLY A 373 36.15 1.35 17.20
CA GLY A 373 35.90 0.71 18.49
C GLY A 373 35.68 1.73 19.61
N ARG A 374 34.98 1.31 20.66
CA ARG A 374 34.84 2.09 21.89
C ARG A 374 36.20 2.28 22.58
N SER A 375 36.43 3.44 23.19
CA SER A 375 37.52 3.66 24.12
C SER A 375 37.40 2.69 25.30
N GLU A 376 38.44 1.94 25.64
CA GLU A 376 38.43 1.01 26.78
C GLU A 376 38.35 1.70 28.16
N ALA A 377 38.46 3.04 28.23
CA ALA A 377 38.56 3.75 29.50
C ALA A 377 37.24 4.35 30.02
N ASP A 378 36.28 4.75 29.16
CA ASP A 378 35.06 5.43 29.59
C ASP A 378 33.81 5.14 28.75
N GLY A 379 33.88 4.25 27.79
CA GLY A 379 32.75 3.87 26.93
C GLY A 379 32.33 4.94 25.91
N SER A 380 33.03 6.07 25.83
CA SER A 380 32.80 7.10 24.82
C SER A 380 33.38 6.70 23.46
N PRO A 381 32.78 7.09 22.33
CA PRO A 381 33.36 6.84 21.02
C PRO A 381 34.68 7.59 20.89
N LYS A 382 35.78 6.85 20.54
CA LYS A 382 37.08 7.47 20.26
C LYS A 382 36.93 8.42 19.08
N PRO A 383 37.27 9.73 19.19
CA PRO A 383 37.29 10.61 18.03
C PRO A 383 38.41 10.13 17.09
N LEU A 384 38.05 9.71 15.88
CA LEU A 384 39.01 9.52 14.80
C LEU A 384 39.59 10.90 14.45
N MET A 385 40.91 10.98 14.40
CA MET A 385 41.64 12.21 14.11
C MET A 385 41.28 12.73 12.71
N THR A 386 41.09 14.04 12.61
CA THR A 386 40.34 14.73 11.55
C THR A 386 41.04 14.85 10.18
N ASP A 387 42.25 14.35 9.97
CA ASP A 387 43.06 14.76 8.82
C ASP A 387 43.27 13.72 7.69
N ASP A 388 42.83 12.45 7.86
CA ASP A 388 43.23 11.36 6.95
C ASP A 388 42.08 10.61 6.24
N VAL A 389 41.01 11.29 5.77
CA VAL A 389 40.11 10.62 4.80
C VAL A 389 40.68 10.75 3.39
N PRO A 390 40.99 9.65 2.72
CA PRO A 390 41.45 9.69 1.34
C PRO A 390 40.44 10.39 0.44
N ARG A 391 40.93 11.10 -0.59
CA ARG A 391 40.14 11.73 -1.64
C ARG A 391 39.31 10.73 -2.47
N THR A 392 39.44 9.42 -2.20
CA THR A 392 38.80 8.30 -2.89
C THR A 392 37.58 7.73 -2.17
N ALA A 393 37.24 8.20 -0.96
CA ALA A 393 36.03 7.77 -0.26
C ALA A 393 34.77 8.16 -1.05
N ASP A 394 34.11 7.18 -1.64
CA ASP A 394 33.02 7.43 -2.59
C ASP A 394 31.79 6.55 -2.33
N LEU A 395 30.69 7.20 -1.95
CA LEU A 395 29.36 6.60 -1.92
C LEU A 395 28.78 6.38 -3.34
N GLY A 396 29.36 6.99 -4.37
CA GLY A 396 28.81 7.03 -5.72
C GLY A 396 28.62 5.65 -6.34
N LYS A 397 29.56 4.73 -6.09
CA LYS A 397 29.45 3.32 -6.53
C LYS A 397 28.18 2.67 -5.99
N TRP A 398 27.94 2.78 -4.70
CA TRP A 398 26.78 2.17 -4.03
C TRP A 398 25.47 2.89 -4.39
N MET A 399 25.51 4.23 -4.50
CA MET A 399 24.38 5.01 -4.97
C MET A 399 23.98 4.64 -6.40
N ALA A 400 24.92 4.40 -7.30
CA ALA A 400 24.65 3.93 -8.65
C ALA A 400 24.01 2.52 -8.69
N MET A 401 24.20 1.73 -7.63
CA MET A 401 23.56 0.43 -7.43
C MET A 401 22.22 0.51 -6.66
N GLY A 402 21.73 1.71 -6.34
CA GLY A 402 20.45 1.93 -5.66
C GLY A 402 20.52 2.00 -4.13
N TYR A 403 21.74 1.97 -3.53
CA TYR A 403 21.90 2.13 -2.08
C TYR A 403 22.09 3.59 -1.70
N SER A 404 21.59 3.98 -0.54
CA SER A 404 21.76 5.33 -0.02
C SER A 404 21.73 5.34 1.51
N TYR A 405 22.17 6.43 2.10
CA TYR A 405 21.98 6.67 3.52
C TYR A 405 20.51 6.89 3.83
N THR A 406 20.01 6.25 4.86
CA THR A 406 18.58 6.23 5.23
C THR A 406 18.39 6.41 6.75
N PRO A 407 17.17 6.66 7.25
CA PRO A 407 16.88 6.61 8.68
C PRO A 407 17.29 5.29 9.34
N THR A 408 17.18 4.15 8.65
CA THR A 408 17.65 2.85 9.17
C THR A 408 19.14 2.87 9.49
N ASP A 409 19.97 3.48 8.63
CA ASP A 409 21.41 3.61 8.91
C ASP A 409 21.67 4.54 10.11
N ALA A 410 20.90 5.62 10.25
CA ALA A 410 20.98 6.50 11.39
C ALA A 410 20.59 5.78 12.70
N PHE A 411 19.50 5.02 12.69
CA PHE A 411 19.02 4.26 13.85
C PHE A 411 20.04 3.17 14.27
N ASN A 412 20.64 2.48 13.32
CA ASN A 412 21.72 1.51 13.60
C ASN A 412 22.93 2.20 14.22
N THR A 413 23.31 3.38 13.74
CA THR A 413 24.45 4.13 14.28
C THR A 413 24.20 4.55 15.73
N MET A 414 22.96 4.89 16.08
CA MET A 414 22.52 5.21 17.43
C MET A 414 22.25 3.98 18.31
N GLU A 415 22.45 2.76 17.79
CA GLU A 415 22.15 1.50 18.49
C GLU A 415 20.66 1.35 18.87
N LEU A 416 19.77 1.99 18.11
CA LEU A 416 18.31 1.86 18.25
C LEU A 416 17.73 0.74 17.40
N SER A 417 18.48 0.25 16.41
CA SER A 417 18.11 -0.81 15.46
C SER A 417 19.32 -1.69 15.13
N GLU A 418 19.07 -2.90 14.64
CA GLU A 418 20.09 -3.87 14.22
C GLU A 418 19.73 -4.46 12.84
N VAL A 419 19.26 -3.63 11.92
CA VAL A 419 18.91 -4.05 10.54
C VAL A 419 20.18 -4.13 9.70
N GLY A 420 20.37 -5.23 8.97
CA GLY A 420 21.58 -5.45 8.15
C GLY A 420 22.87 -5.48 8.98
N ASP A 421 23.91 -4.79 8.53
CA ASP A 421 25.18 -4.69 9.27
C ASP A 421 25.36 -3.29 9.88
N PRO A 422 25.23 -3.13 11.22
CA PRO A 422 25.38 -1.85 11.89
C PRO A 422 26.76 -1.19 11.74
N LYS A 423 27.83 -1.98 11.48
CA LYS A 423 29.17 -1.43 11.24
C LYS A 423 29.21 -0.61 9.96
N ILE A 424 28.50 -1.06 8.92
CA ILE A 424 28.39 -0.33 7.66
C ILE A 424 27.63 0.98 7.87
N SER A 425 26.53 0.96 8.66
CA SER A 425 25.80 2.17 9.03
C SER A 425 26.68 3.19 9.76
N LYS A 426 27.51 2.74 10.72
CA LYS A 426 28.45 3.59 11.46
C LYS A 426 29.50 4.21 10.52
N ALA A 427 30.06 3.43 9.59
CA ALA A 427 30.99 3.93 8.58
C ALA A 427 30.34 4.95 7.64
N ALA A 428 29.10 4.68 7.20
CA ALA A 428 28.32 5.60 6.36
C ALA A 428 28.00 6.92 7.08
N SER A 429 27.57 6.83 8.34
CA SER A 429 27.31 8.00 9.20
C SER A 429 28.56 8.84 9.41
N TYR A 430 29.69 8.20 9.68
CA TYR A 430 31.00 8.87 9.80
C TYR A 430 31.36 9.62 8.52
N LEU A 431 31.28 8.98 7.36
CA LEU A 431 31.60 9.59 6.08
C LEU A 431 30.69 10.77 5.74
N LYS A 432 29.40 10.63 5.97
CA LYS A 432 28.40 11.68 5.76
C LYS A 432 28.57 12.83 6.74
N GLY A 433 28.80 12.53 8.03
CA GLY A 433 29.05 13.52 9.08
C GLY A 433 30.29 14.36 8.78
N LYS A 434 31.40 13.71 8.38
CA LYS A 434 32.61 14.42 7.97
C LYS A 434 32.38 15.37 6.80
N LYS A 435 31.62 14.95 5.78
CA LYS A 435 31.23 15.82 4.65
C LYS A 435 30.35 16.99 5.09
N ALA A 436 29.54 16.82 6.13
CA ALA A 436 28.66 17.85 6.71
C ALA A 436 29.34 18.69 7.81
N GLY A 437 30.61 18.39 8.16
CA GLY A 437 31.37 19.12 9.20
C GLY A 437 30.96 18.75 10.64
N THR A 438 30.44 17.54 10.87
CA THR A 438 30.00 17.08 12.20
C THR A 438 30.45 15.63 12.46
N ALA A 439 30.30 15.15 13.71
CA ALA A 439 30.53 13.74 14.03
C ALA A 439 29.45 12.85 13.42
N GLY A 440 29.81 11.59 13.10
CA GLY A 440 28.86 10.65 12.49
C GLY A 440 27.66 10.33 13.38
N TYR A 441 27.86 10.26 14.69
CA TYR A 441 26.78 10.04 15.65
C TYR A 441 25.82 11.24 15.72
N ASP A 442 26.36 12.47 15.79
CA ASP A 442 25.56 13.70 15.83
C ASP A 442 24.70 13.86 14.55
N LEU A 443 25.27 13.47 13.40
CA LEU A 443 24.51 13.41 12.16
C LEU A 443 23.37 12.39 12.25
N ALA A 444 23.66 11.18 12.75
CA ALA A 444 22.64 10.13 12.89
C ALA A 444 21.50 10.58 13.81
N GLU A 445 21.83 11.24 14.92
CA GLU A 445 20.86 11.84 15.84
C GLU A 445 20.03 12.93 15.15
N ALA A 446 20.65 13.83 14.39
CA ALA A 446 19.94 14.86 13.65
C ALA A 446 18.95 14.29 12.62
N VAL A 447 19.34 13.20 11.92
CA VAL A 447 18.44 12.48 10.99
C VAL A 447 17.29 11.82 11.75
N ALA A 448 17.56 11.18 12.88
CA ALA A 448 16.52 10.56 13.71
C ALA A 448 15.51 11.58 14.25
N VAL A 449 15.99 12.70 14.77
CA VAL A 449 15.16 13.81 15.23
C VAL A 449 14.32 14.39 14.10
N LYS A 450 14.91 14.56 12.92
CA LYS A 450 14.17 15.05 11.74
C LYS A 450 13.07 14.08 11.32
N ALA A 451 13.35 12.77 11.26
CA ALA A 451 12.37 11.74 10.93
C ALA A 451 11.22 11.74 11.95
N HIS A 452 11.55 11.79 13.24
CA HIS A 452 10.55 11.87 14.31
C HIS A 452 9.69 13.13 14.22
N SER A 453 10.30 14.30 13.99
CA SER A 453 9.57 15.57 13.83
C SER A 453 8.59 15.53 12.63
N MET A 454 8.97 14.91 11.53
CA MET A 454 8.07 14.71 10.37
C MET A 454 6.87 13.83 10.75
N LEU A 455 7.11 12.75 11.49
CA LEU A 455 6.04 11.87 11.96
C LEU A 455 5.07 12.61 12.90
N GLU A 456 5.60 13.32 13.91
CA GLU A 456 4.80 14.07 14.88
C GLU A 456 3.95 15.17 14.21
N SER A 457 4.53 15.88 13.25
CA SER A 457 3.81 16.89 12.47
C SER A 457 2.63 16.28 11.72
N SER A 458 2.83 15.11 11.11
CA SER A 458 1.79 14.41 10.35
C SER A 458 0.71 13.82 11.26
N ILE A 459 1.08 13.27 12.41
CA ILE A 459 0.10 12.80 13.41
C ILE A 459 -0.73 13.98 13.92
N SER A 460 -0.10 15.11 14.22
CA SER A 460 -0.79 16.33 14.67
C SER A 460 -1.75 16.87 13.62
N GLU A 461 -1.36 16.87 12.34
CA GLU A 461 -2.23 17.25 11.23
C GLU A 461 -3.44 16.31 11.15
N TYR A 462 -3.19 14.98 11.16
CA TYR A 462 -4.25 13.97 11.08
C TYR A 462 -5.22 14.05 12.26
N THR A 463 -4.72 14.29 13.46
CA THR A 463 -5.54 14.31 14.69
C THR A 463 -6.17 15.65 15.00
N SER A 464 -5.86 16.70 14.23
CA SER A 464 -6.37 18.07 14.46
C SER A 464 -7.89 18.15 14.61
N ALA A 465 -8.63 17.28 13.94
CA ALA A 465 -10.09 17.23 13.97
C ALA A 465 -10.68 16.31 15.06
N CYS A 466 -9.87 15.45 15.71
CA CYS A 466 -10.39 14.42 16.62
C CYS A 466 -9.79 14.49 18.04
N GLY A 467 -8.87 15.41 18.30
CA GLY A 467 -8.21 15.56 19.60
C GLY A 467 -7.10 14.52 19.85
N GLN A 468 -6.47 14.61 21.01
CA GLN A 468 -5.42 13.68 21.42
C GLN A 468 -6.03 12.30 21.75
N LEU A 469 -5.45 11.26 21.19
CA LEU A 469 -5.78 9.86 21.43
C LEU A 469 -4.50 9.08 21.72
N PRO A 470 -4.57 7.97 22.48
CA PRO A 470 -3.47 7.02 22.57
C PRO A 470 -2.98 6.61 21.18
N ARG A 471 -1.72 6.25 21.07
CA ARG A 471 -1.09 5.87 19.81
C ARG A 471 -0.63 4.42 19.85
N VAL A 472 -0.89 3.68 18.80
CA VAL A 472 -0.40 2.31 18.63
C VAL A 472 0.52 2.29 17.43
N TYR A 473 1.79 2.03 17.67
CA TYR A 473 2.81 1.96 16.62
C TYR A 473 3.03 0.51 16.19
N VAL A 474 2.95 0.27 14.89
CA VAL A 474 3.21 -1.02 14.24
C VAL A 474 4.20 -0.84 13.08
N GLY A 475 4.65 -1.95 12.49
CA GLY A 475 5.69 -1.94 11.47
C GLY A 475 7.11 -2.01 12.06
N THR A 476 8.09 -2.40 11.25
CA THR A 476 9.45 -2.71 11.73
C THR A 476 10.13 -1.57 12.51
N PRO A 477 10.08 -0.29 12.10
CA PRO A 477 10.69 0.82 12.85
C PRO A 477 9.90 1.28 14.10
N ALA A 478 8.72 0.72 14.39
CA ALA A 478 7.82 1.18 15.44
C ALA A 478 8.51 1.39 16.80
N LYS A 479 9.33 0.42 17.23
CA LYS A 479 10.06 0.53 18.52
C LYS A 479 11.05 1.69 18.56
N VAL A 480 11.68 2.00 17.44
CA VAL A 480 12.63 3.11 17.34
C VAL A 480 11.89 4.43 17.51
N PHE A 481 10.83 4.63 16.74
CA PHE A 481 10.03 5.85 16.82
C PHE A 481 9.33 6.01 18.18
N ALA A 482 8.92 4.91 18.80
CA ALA A 482 8.37 4.97 20.17
C ALA A 482 9.40 5.45 21.19
N LYS A 483 10.67 4.98 21.10
CA LYS A 483 11.76 5.47 21.96
C LYS A 483 12.10 6.94 21.71
N LEU A 484 12.05 7.39 20.44
CA LEU A 484 12.29 8.81 20.10
C LEU A 484 11.17 9.72 20.59
N GLY A 485 9.93 9.20 20.68
CA GLY A 485 8.74 9.93 21.13
C GLY A 485 8.45 9.83 22.64
N ASP A 486 9.30 9.16 23.41
CA ASP A 486 9.11 8.98 24.87
C ASP A 486 9.48 10.24 25.65
N ASN A 487 8.77 11.33 25.37
CA ASN A 487 8.87 12.62 26.06
C ASN A 487 7.71 12.87 27.04
N GLY A 488 6.83 11.86 27.24
CA GLY A 488 5.68 11.94 28.15
C GLY A 488 4.48 12.74 27.64
N GLU A 489 4.49 13.22 26.40
CA GLU A 489 3.40 14.04 25.82
C GLU A 489 2.25 13.18 25.27
N ALA A 490 2.55 11.96 24.83
CA ALA A 490 1.54 11.05 24.29
C ALA A 490 1.75 9.63 24.81
N GLU A 491 0.67 8.92 25.06
CA GLU A 491 0.70 7.49 25.37
C GLU A 491 0.95 6.69 24.09
N ILE A 492 2.17 6.11 23.98
CA ILE A 492 2.58 5.30 22.81
C ILE A 492 2.69 3.84 23.25
N THR A 493 1.95 2.97 22.60
CA THR A 493 2.00 1.52 22.76
C THR A 493 2.59 0.86 21.53
N VAL A 494 3.57 -0.05 21.71
CA VAL A 494 4.07 -0.95 20.68
C VAL A 494 3.68 -2.38 21.09
N PRO A 495 2.60 -2.93 20.54
CA PRO A 495 2.08 -4.23 20.97
C PRO A 495 2.99 -5.37 20.52
N ARG A 496 2.78 -6.56 21.10
CA ARG A 496 3.45 -7.79 20.63
C ARG A 496 3.06 -8.07 19.17
N ASN A 497 3.98 -8.58 18.35
CA ASN A 497 3.80 -8.85 16.91
C ASN A 497 3.52 -7.58 16.06
N PHE A 498 3.98 -6.42 16.52
CA PHE A 498 3.86 -5.13 15.83
C PHE A 498 4.44 -5.16 14.42
N ASP A 499 5.44 -5.98 14.18
CA ASP A 499 6.24 -6.08 12.94
C ASP A 499 5.56 -6.88 11.82
N VAL A 500 4.47 -7.59 12.13
CA VAL A 500 3.65 -8.38 11.19
C VAL A 500 2.17 -7.97 11.21
N ALA A 501 1.87 -6.76 11.65
CA ALA A 501 0.49 -6.28 11.81
C ALA A 501 -0.34 -6.40 10.51
N GLY A 502 0.23 -6.09 9.34
CA GLY A 502 -0.44 -6.24 8.05
C GLY A 502 -0.89 -7.69 7.78
N ALA A 503 0.01 -8.65 7.99
CA ALA A 503 -0.31 -10.06 7.81
C ALA A 503 -1.33 -10.56 8.85
N VAL A 504 -1.24 -10.09 10.10
CA VAL A 504 -2.27 -10.37 11.13
C VAL A 504 -3.62 -9.83 10.68
N GLY A 505 -3.66 -8.59 10.21
CA GLY A 505 -4.88 -7.97 9.69
C GLY A 505 -5.51 -8.76 8.56
N ALA A 506 -4.71 -9.23 7.61
CA ALA A 506 -5.20 -10.12 6.54
C ALA A 506 -5.78 -11.42 7.11
N ALA A 507 -5.08 -12.06 8.09
CA ALA A 507 -5.52 -13.34 8.68
C ALA A 507 -6.84 -13.23 9.46
N VAL A 508 -7.06 -12.11 10.19
CA VAL A 508 -8.23 -11.90 11.04
C VAL A 508 -9.39 -11.17 10.38
N SER A 509 -9.20 -10.74 9.13
CA SER A 509 -10.28 -10.09 8.36
C SER A 509 -11.38 -11.09 7.99
N SER A 510 -12.58 -10.57 7.79
CA SER A 510 -13.78 -11.33 7.47
C SER A 510 -14.44 -10.84 6.20
N ILE A 511 -15.34 -11.66 5.66
CA ILE A 511 -16.23 -11.24 4.57
C ILE A 511 -17.25 -10.29 5.18
N GLU A 512 -17.21 -9.02 4.77
CA GLU A 512 -18.17 -8.00 5.20
C GLU A 512 -18.96 -7.49 4.00
N LEU A 513 -20.28 -7.48 4.12
CA LEU A 513 -21.17 -6.89 3.12
C LEU A 513 -21.59 -5.50 3.58
N ASN A 514 -21.01 -4.47 3.00
CA ASN A 514 -21.42 -3.09 3.23
C ASN A 514 -22.54 -2.71 2.25
N CYS A 515 -23.78 -2.63 2.73
CA CYS A 515 -24.92 -2.15 1.94
C CYS A 515 -25.11 -0.65 2.17
N ARG A 516 -25.01 0.16 1.10
CA ARG A 516 -25.42 1.55 1.11
C ARG A 516 -26.85 1.65 0.55
N VAL A 517 -27.80 2.08 1.38
CA VAL A 517 -29.16 2.35 0.96
C VAL A 517 -29.30 3.84 0.71
N SER A 518 -29.60 4.23 -0.53
CA SER A 518 -29.96 5.62 -0.86
C SER A 518 -31.49 5.76 -0.85
N ILE A 519 -32.01 6.47 0.13
CA ILE A 519 -33.44 6.79 0.20
C ILE A 519 -33.66 8.10 -0.58
N MET A 520 -34.41 8.04 -1.68
CA MET A 520 -34.79 9.23 -2.42
C MET A 520 -36.12 9.74 -1.93
N HIS A 521 -36.14 10.94 -1.37
CA HIS A 521 -37.37 11.75 -1.33
C HIS A 521 -37.62 12.36 -2.71
N SER A 522 -38.89 12.61 -3.04
CA SER A 522 -39.30 13.28 -4.28
C SER A 522 -38.80 14.72 -4.32
N PHE A 523 -37.58 14.93 -4.76
CA PHE A 523 -37.02 16.24 -5.03
C PHE A 523 -37.27 16.63 -6.50
N SER A 524 -37.32 17.92 -6.77
CA SER A 524 -37.44 18.47 -8.12
C SER A 524 -36.18 18.17 -8.96
N ASP A 525 -36.31 18.13 -10.29
CA ASP A 525 -35.22 17.89 -11.25
C ASP A 525 -33.95 18.77 -11.02
N GLU A 526 -34.13 19.95 -10.41
CA GLU A 526 -33.03 20.88 -10.10
C GLU A 526 -32.07 20.38 -9.01
N SER A 527 -32.55 19.59 -8.05
CA SER A 527 -31.70 19.07 -6.98
C SER A 527 -30.74 17.98 -7.47
N PHE A 528 -31.10 17.20 -8.49
CA PHE A 528 -30.21 16.21 -9.11
C PHE A 528 -29.12 16.84 -9.97
N ARG A 529 -29.45 17.95 -10.65
CA ARG A 529 -28.44 18.72 -11.41
C ARG A 529 -27.37 19.34 -10.51
N SER A 530 -27.74 19.64 -9.25
CA SER A 530 -26.78 20.18 -8.27
C SER A 530 -25.81 19.11 -7.72
N GLU A 531 -26.20 17.85 -7.61
CA GLU A 531 -25.31 16.75 -7.18
C GLU A 531 -24.29 16.38 -8.25
N GLU A 532 -24.67 16.39 -9.52
CA GLU A 532 -23.72 16.19 -10.63
C GLU A 532 -22.79 17.41 -10.82
N ARG A 533 -23.20 18.61 -10.39
CA ARG A 533 -22.40 19.85 -10.45
C ARG A 533 -21.51 20.10 -9.23
N ARG A 534 -21.76 19.43 -8.09
CA ARG A 534 -20.93 19.58 -6.87
C ARG A 534 -19.61 18.83 -6.96
N VAL A 535 -18.95 18.96 -8.09
CA VAL A 535 -17.60 18.45 -8.34
C VAL A 535 -16.78 19.60 -8.87
N GLY A 536 -16.37 20.42 -7.99
CA GLY A 536 -15.40 21.47 -8.21
C GLY A 536 -14.52 21.54 -7.00
#